data_2827aa5bb07a28505bd4158bbb9cfda3
#
_entry.id   2827aa5bb07a28505bd4158bbb9cfda3
#
_cell.length_a   1.000
_cell.length_b   1.000
_cell.length_c   1.000
_cell.angle_alpha   90.00
_cell.angle_beta   90.00
_cell.angle_gamma   90.00
#
_symmetry.space_group_name_H-M   'P 1'
#
loop_
_entity.id
_entity.type
_entity.pdbx_description
1 polymer ?
#
loop_
_entity_poly.entity_id
_entity_poly.type
_entity_poly.pdbx_seq_one_letter_code
_entity_poly.pdbx_strand_id
1 'polypeptide(L)'
;MYFDIAICIITYNRGKRALENVENILKNIKKNFCVLVLNNGSNLGVKEYKRIEDLSKENSQLFYKRHDTNTQFYGNFRSCFDFNNSKYIMILSDEDFVNIDGLDDILNDLKNYNNVAACRTSIEPHKDLITPGNSYIYPNEYFMAGVSALNGFSFFGNYISGIIYNLELIKKTDLLNILDRHINSHQSYPHLYFDLLVASIFDIILTSKVAVIERHAEQTLIENGTSKISSAHIGLYGYPERTKQFLAFRDAIQQSVELVGLKTDGEKINLFINLFFKLVYKYFFLIFEANINNYTSNYMEKTLLMESFFYLISSSVVEHPYIGSNQAIVTDYLIKIYQEHKERLLN
;
A
#
# COMPACT_ATOMS: atom_id res chain seq x y z
N MET A 1 -20.00 -20.56 4.40
CA MET A 1 -18.89 -20.90 5.32
C MET A 1 -18.18 -19.59 5.64
N TYR A 2 -17.78 -19.37 6.88
CA TYR A 2 -17.08 -18.18 7.34
C TYR A 2 -15.66 -18.57 7.75
N PHE A 3 -14.66 -17.78 7.33
CA PHE A 3 -13.24 -18.08 7.51
C PHE A 3 -12.58 -17.10 8.49
N ASP A 4 -11.47 -17.48 9.10
CA ASP A 4 -10.68 -16.57 9.91
C ASP A 4 -10.03 -15.51 9.01
N ILE A 5 -9.47 -15.91 7.85
CA ILE A 5 -8.83 -15.01 6.91
C ILE A 5 -9.09 -15.40 5.45
N ALA A 6 -9.21 -14.37 4.60
CA ALA A 6 -9.10 -14.49 3.16
C ALA A 6 -7.75 -13.96 2.67
N ILE A 7 -7.01 -14.77 1.91
CA ILE A 7 -5.83 -14.34 1.18
C ILE A 7 -6.32 -13.75 -0.14
N CYS A 8 -6.27 -12.43 -0.26
CA CYS A 8 -6.80 -11.71 -1.42
C CYS A 8 -5.70 -11.45 -2.45
N ILE A 9 -5.70 -12.21 -3.53
CA ILE A 9 -4.80 -12.05 -4.66
C ILE A 9 -5.38 -11.00 -5.60
N ILE A 10 -4.73 -9.84 -5.68
CA ILE A 10 -5.07 -8.78 -6.63
C ILE A 10 -4.24 -8.96 -7.90
N THR A 11 -4.90 -9.05 -9.07
CA THR A 11 -4.23 -9.40 -10.33
C THR A 11 -4.79 -8.65 -11.53
N TYR A 12 -3.91 -8.31 -12.50
CA TYR A 12 -4.27 -7.74 -13.79
C TYR A 12 -3.31 -8.20 -14.89
N ASN A 13 -3.83 -8.89 -15.91
CA ASN A 13 -3.10 -9.39 -17.08
C ASN A 13 -1.93 -10.37 -16.77
N ARG A 14 -1.94 -11.03 -15.61
CA ARG A 14 -0.91 -11.93 -15.11
C ARG A 14 -1.48 -13.30 -14.71
N GLY A 15 -2.35 -13.87 -15.57
CA GLY A 15 -3.08 -15.11 -15.29
C GLY A 15 -2.21 -16.27 -14.84
N LYS A 16 -1.02 -16.45 -15.48
CA LYS A 16 -0.08 -17.52 -15.11
C LYS A 16 0.40 -17.39 -13.65
N ARG A 17 0.77 -16.17 -13.22
CA ARG A 17 1.19 -15.90 -11.85
C ARG A 17 0.07 -16.11 -10.85
N ALA A 18 -1.11 -15.59 -11.16
CA ALA A 18 -2.27 -15.76 -10.31
C ALA A 18 -2.64 -17.24 -10.13
N LEU A 19 -2.62 -18.05 -11.23
CA LEU A 19 -2.89 -19.49 -11.16
C LEU A 19 -1.84 -20.23 -10.33
N GLU A 20 -0.56 -19.95 -10.55
CA GLU A 20 0.55 -20.53 -9.76
C GLU A 20 0.37 -20.25 -8.27
N ASN A 21 0.02 -19.01 -7.89
CA ASN A 21 -0.25 -18.65 -6.51
C ASN A 21 -1.43 -19.43 -5.93
N VAL A 22 -2.55 -19.47 -6.65
CA VAL A 22 -3.73 -20.23 -6.22
C VAL A 22 -3.39 -21.70 -5.97
N GLU A 23 -2.72 -22.35 -6.94
CA GLU A 23 -2.35 -23.77 -6.81
C GLU A 23 -1.39 -24.02 -5.65
N ASN A 24 -0.42 -23.13 -5.43
CA ASN A 24 0.51 -23.24 -4.31
C ASN A 24 -0.18 -23.08 -2.95
N ILE A 25 -1.08 -22.12 -2.83
CA ILE A 25 -1.83 -21.88 -1.59
C ILE A 25 -2.74 -23.08 -1.30
N LEU A 26 -3.52 -23.54 -2.29
CA LEU A 26 -4.49 -24.61 -2.11
C LEU A 26 -3.86 -25.95 -1.71
N LYS A 27 -2.59 -26.20 -2.02
CA LYS A 27 -1.86 -27.41 -1.58
C LYS A 27 -1.72 -27.52 -0.06
N ASN A 28 -1.58 -26.36 0.62
CA ASN A 28 -1.25 -26.31 2.05
C ASN A 28 -2.24 -25.46 2.86
N ILE A 29 -3.37 -25.07 2.28
CA ILE A 29 -4.32 -24.16 2.91
C ILE A 29 -4.94 -24.78 4.18
N LYS A 30 -5.02 -24.00 5.25
CA LYS A 30 -5.70 -24.41 6.49
C LYS A 30 -7.22 -24.37 6.31
N LYS A 31 -7.97 -25.16 7.08
CA LYS A 31 -9.45 -25.24 6.95
C LYS A 31 -10.18 -23.93 7.22
N ASN A 32 -9.62 -23.08 8.06
CA ASN A 32 -10.15 -21.77 8.42
C ASN A 32 -9.68 -20.63 7.51
N PHE A 33 -8.94 -20.92 6.45
CA PHE A 33 -8.46 -19.96 5.45
C PHE A 33 -9.22 -20.11 4.14
N CYS A 34 -9.30 -19.03 3.38
CA CYS A 34 -9.75 -19.08 1.99
C CYS A 34 -8.90 -18.15 1.10
N VAL A 35 -9.03 -18.33 -0.21
CA VAL A 35 -8.41 -17.50 -1.22
C VAL A 35 -9.49 -16.73 -1.95
N LEU A 36 -9.29 -15.42 -2.11
CA LEU A 36 -10.08 -14.56 -2.97
C LEU A 36 -9.20 -14.07 -4.11
N VAL A 37 -9.54 -14.39 -5.35
CA VAL A 37 -8.84 -13.84 -6.53
C VAL A 37 -9.68 -12.73 -7.12
N LEU A 38 -9.12 -11.52 -7.16
CA LEU A 38 -9.71 -10.34 -7.79
C LEU A 38 -9.02 -10.05 -9.13
N ASN A 39 -9.64 -10.51 -10.19
CA ASN A 39 -9.19 -10.23 -11.57
C ASN A 39 -9.74 -8.88 -12.04
N ASN A 40 -8.85 -7.92 -12.22
CA ASN A 40 -9.17 -6.54 -12.56
C ASN A 40 -9.53 -6.32 -14.06
N GLY A 41 -10.43 -7.12 -14.60
CA GLY A 41 -10.87 -7.00 -16.00
C GLY A 41 -9.81 -7.39 -17.01
N SER A 42 -8.97 -8.39 -16.70
CA SER A 42 -7.87 -8.82 -17.57
C SER A 42 -8.33 -9.29 -18.94
N ASN A 43 -7.56 -8.93 -19.98
CA ASN A 43 -7.70 -9.39 -21.36
C ASN A 43 -6.53 -10.30 -21.81
N LEU A 44 -5.48 -10.43 -20.99
CA LEU A 44 -4.39 -11.40 -21.17
C LEU A 44 -4.48 -12.48 -20.09
N GLY A 45 -3.89 -13.66 -20.35
CA GLY A 45 -3.95 -14.79 -19.41
C GLY A 45 -5.34 -15.39 -19.24
N VAL A 46 -6.19 -15.29 -20.26
CA VAL A 46 -7.61 -15.67 -20.19
C VAL A 46 -7.79 -17.16 -19.86
N LYS A 47 -6.91 -18.03 -20.36
CA LYS A 47 -6.98 -19.49 -20.09
C LYS A 47 -6.72 -19.79 -18.61
N GLU A 48 -5.73 -19.14 -18.03
CA GLU A 48 -5.35 -19.31 -16.65
C GLU A 48 -6.43 -18.77 -15.71
N TYR A 49 -7.00 -17.61 -16.01
CA TYR A 49 -8.12 -17.06 -15.25
C TYR A 49 -9.36 -17.95 -15.36
N LYS A 50 -9.63 -18.52 -16.53
CA LYS A 50 -10.71 -19.50 -16.69
C LYS A 50 -10.46 -20.75 -15.82
N ARG A 51 -9.22 -21.24 -15.76
CA ARG A 51 -8.85 -22.36 -14.88
C ARG A 51 -9.09 -22.02 -13.41
N ILE A 52 -8.73 -20.80 -12.96
CA ILE A 52 -8.99 -20.34 -11.58
C ILE A 52 -10.52 -20.31 -11.32
N GLU A 53 -11.31 -19.78 -12.26
CA GLU A 53 -12.77 -19.76 -12.15
C GLU A 53 -13.35 -21.18 -12.03
N ASP A 54 -12.86 -22.14 -12.81
CA ASP A 54 -13.34 -23.52 -12.76
C ASP A 54 -12.92 -24.20 -11.45
N LEU A 55 -11.68 -23.99 -10.98
CA LEU A 55 -11.24 -24.44 -9.64
C LEU A 55 -12.11 -23.87 -8.52
N SER A 56 -12.59 -22.63 -8.63
CA SER A 56 -13.43 -22.02 -7.61
C SER A 56 -14.82 -22.66 -7.50
N LYS A 57 -15.29 -23.35 -8.54
CA LYS A 57 -16.54 -24.12 -8.51
C LYS A 57 -16.37 -25.49 -7.82
N GLU A 58 -15.14 -26.01 -7.83
CA GLU A 58 -14.79 -27.33 -7.27
C GLU A 58 -14.27 -27.22 -5.82
N ASN A 59 -13.77 -26.06 -5.40
CA ASN A 59 -13.14 -25.85 -4.11
C ASN A 59 -13.84 -24.75 -3.30
N SER A 60 -14.46 -25.12 -2.18
CA SER A 60 -15.22 -24.21 -1.32
C SER A 60 -14.35 -23.16 -0.58
N GLN A 61 -13.03 -23.29 -0.60
CA GLN A 61 -12.08 -22.33 -0.04
C GLN A 61 -11.52 -21.33 -1.09
N LEU A 62 -11.91 -21.46 -2.36
CA LEU A 62 -11.48 -20.56 -3.44
C LEU A 62 -12.65 -19.74 -3.97
N PHE A 63 -12.49 -18.44 -3.96
CA PHE A 63 -13.44 -17.46 -4.50
C PHE A 63 -12.78 -16.72 -5.67
N TYR A 64 -13.50 -16.56 -6.75
CA TYR A 64 -13.05 -15.82 -7.92
C TYR A 64 -14.05 -14.73 -8.29
N LYS A 65 -13.56 -13.50 -8.43
CA LYS A 65 -14.35 -12.36 -8.91
C LYS A 65 -13.58 -11.67 -10.03
N ARG A 66 -14.25 -11.43 -11.15
CA ARG A 66 -13.72 -10.64 -12.26
C ARG A 66 -14.47 -9.33 -12.35
N HIS A 67 -13.76 -8.21 -12.49
CA HIS A 67 -14.36 -6.93 -12.86
C HIS A 67 -14.66 -6.90 -14.37
N ASP A 68 -15.70 -6.18 -14.77
CA ASP A 68 -16.05 -6.03 -16.20
C ASP A 68 -14.98 -5.21 -16.93
N THR A 69 -14.39 -4.24 -16.26
CA THR A 69 -13.33 -3.37 -16.78
C THR A 69 -12.20 -3.23 -15.78
N ASN A 70 -11.04 -2.74 -16.24
CA ASN A 70 -9.94 -2.39 -15.36
C ASN A 70 -10.30 -1.19 -14.49
N THR A 71 -10.45 -1.42 -13.19
CA THR A 71 -10.74 -0.39 -12.17
C THR A 71 -9.48 0.27 -11.62
N GLN A 72 -8.34 0.05 -12.27
CA GLN A 72 -7.02 0.45 -11.83
C GLN A 72 -6.62 -0.24 -10.51
N PHE A 73 -5.43 0.08 -10.00
CA PHE A 73 -4.94 -0.52 -8.77
C PHE A 73 -5.79 -0.14 -7.55
N TYR A 74 -6.23 1.12 -7.50
CA TYR A 74 -7.04 1.64 -6.40
C TYR A 74 -8.39 0.91 -6.29
N GLY A 75 -9.14 0.79 -7.39
CA GLY A 75 -10.43 0.12 -7.39
C GLY A 75 -10.33 -1.38 -7.09
N ASN A 76 -9.26 -2.04 -7.57
CA ASN A 76 -9.04 -3.45 -7.25
C ASN A 76 -8.71 -3.65 -5.75
N PHE A 77 -7.88 -2.77 -5.16
CA PHE A 77 -7.63 -2.76 -3.72
C PHE A 77 -8.92 -2.54 -2.92
N ARG A 78 -9.73 -1.54 -3.29
CA ARG A 78 -11.00 -1.25 -2.62
C ARG A 78 -11.95 -2.46 -2.63
N SER A 79 -11.97 -3.21 -3.73
CA SER A 79 -12.83 -4.39 -3.88
C SER A 79 -12.50 -5.54 -2.93
N CYS A 80 -11.29 -5.56 -2.35
CA CYS A 80 -10.93 -6.55 -1.34
C CYS A 80 -11.87 -6.47 -0.12
N PHE A 81 -12.31 -5.27 0.23
CA PHE A 81 -13.14 -5.02 1.41
C PHE A 81 -14.62 -5.38 1.20
N ASP A 82 -15.05 -5.68 -0.03
CA ASP A 82 -16.41 -6.16 -0.30
C ASP A 82 -16.62 -7.63 0.08
N PHE A 83 -15.54 -8.35 0.37
CA PHE A 83 -15.62 -9.74 0.77
C PHE A 83 -16.25 -9.88 2.17
N ASN A 84 -17.24 -10.78 2.31
CA ASN A 84 -18.04 -10.90 3.54
C ASN A 84 -17.89 -12.26 4.24
N ASN A 85 -17.04 -13.15 3.71
CA ASN A 85 -16.95 -14.52 4.21
C ASN A 85 -15.72 -14.76 5.10
N SER A 86 -15.04 -13.69 5.56
CA SER A 86 -13.91 -13.80 6.49
C SER A 86 -13.86 -12.66 7.49
N LYS A 87 -13.25 -12.91 8.65
CA LYS A 87 -12.97 -11.89 9.67
C LYS A 87 -11.83 -10.96 9.23
N TYR A 88 -10.76 -11.56 8.74
CA TYR A 88 -9.58 -10.84 8.26
C TYR A 88 -9.43 -11.00 6.75
N ILE A 89 -8.71 -10.05 6.15
CA ILE A 89 -8.23 -10.14 4.77
C ILE A 89 -6.75 -9.78 4.74
N MET A 90 -5.93 -10.60 4.06
CA MET A 90 -4.55 -10.27 3.75
C MET A 90 -4.46 -9.92 2.27
N ILE A 91 -3.89 -8.77 1.96
CA ILE A 91 -3.63 -8.38 0.57
C ILE A 91 -2.36 -9.06 0.08
N LEU A 92 -2.42 -9.65 -1.10
CA LEU A 92 -1.31 -10.31 -1.78
C LEU A 92 -1.23 -9.86 -3.24
N SER A 93 -0.08 -9.36 -3.66
CA SER A 93 0.20 -9.20 -5.10
C SER A 93 0.31 -10.56 -5.76
N ASP A 94 -0.12 -10.66 -7.01
CA ASP A 94 0.04 -11.89 -7.80
C ASP A 94 1.52 -12.27 -8.06
N GLU A 95 2.44 -11.36 -7.75
CA GLU A 95 3.88 -11.59 -7.85
C GLU A 95 4.46 -12.37 -6.66
N ASP A 96 3.84 -12.29 -5.50
CA ASP A 96 4.38 -12.81 -4.24
C ASP A 96 3.75 -14.14 -3.84
N PHE A 97 4.48 -14.92 -3.01
CA PHE A 97 3.95 -16.11 -2.38
C PHE A 97 3.56 -15.86 -0.92
N VAL A 98 2.70 -16.72 -0.41
CA VAL A 98 2.31 -16.69 1.01
C VAL A 98 3.01 -17.80 1.79
N ASN A 99 3.50 -17.44 2.99
CA ASN A 99 3.92 -18.41 4.02
C ASN A 99 2.70 -18.73 4.90
N ILE A 100 2.04 -19.85 4.62
CA ILE A 100 0.79 -20.25 5.29
C ILE A 100 0.99 -20.48 6.79
N ASP A 101 2.10 -21.08 7.21
CA ASP A 101 2.36 -21.36 8.62
C ASP A 101 2.66 -20.06 9.38
N GLY A 102 3.47 -19.17 8.80
CA GLY A 102 3.71 -17.84 9.37
C GLY A 102 2.43 -17.01 9.48
N LEU A 103 1.54 -17.10 8.50
CA LEU A 103 0.23 -16.44 8.54
C LEU A 103 -0.67 -17.00 9.66
N ASP A 104 -0.67 -18.31 9.86
CA ASP A 104 -1.44 -18.97 10.95
C ASP A 104 -0.95 -18.51 12.33
N ASP A 105 0.37 -18.44 12.52
CA ASP A 105 0.98 -17.92 13.74
C ASP A 105 0.60 -16.45 14.02
N ILE A 106 0.55 -15.62 12.98
CA ILE A 106 0.14 -14.22 13.10
C ILE A 106 -1.34 -14.12 13.48
N LEU A 107 -2.20 -14.93 12.87
CA LEU A 107 -3.63 -14.94 13.20
C LEU A 107 -3.88 -15.38 14.66
N ASN A 108 -3.10 -16.32 15.16
CA ASN A 108 -3.21 -16.73 16.56
C ASN A 108 -2.82 -15.60 17.51
N ASP A 109 -1.81 -14.78 17.17
CA ASP A 109 -1.49 -13.58 17.94
C ASP A 109 -2.62 -12.54 17.87
N LEU A 110 -3.17 -12.30 16.69
CA LEU A 110 -4.23 -11.30 16.46
C LEU A 110 -5.52 -11.60 17.26
N LYS A 111 -5.79 -12.86 17.61
CA LYS A 111 -6.92 -13.24 18.46
C LYS A 111 -6.86 -12.64 19.87
N ASN A 112 -5.67 -12.24 20.33
CA ASN A 112 -5.47 -11.62 21.64
C ASN A 112 -5.83 -10.14 21.68
N TYR A 113 -6.17 -9.53 20.53
CA TYR A 113 -6.43 -8.12 20.42
C TYR A 113 -7.84 -7.84 19.89
N ASN A 114 -8.59 -7.02 20.60
CA ASN A 114 -9.98 -6.70 20.24
C ASN A 114 -10.13 -5.48 19.32
N ASN A 115 -9.15 -4.58 19.32
CA ASN A 115 -9.22 -3.29 18.60
C ASN A 115 -8.18 -3.15 17.47
N VAL A 116 -7.42 -4.21 17.16
CA VAL A 116 -6.44 -4.19 16.08
C VAL A 116 -7.13 -4.35 14.74
N ALA A 117 -7.09 -3.30 13.91
CA ALA A 117 -7.71 -3.30 12.59
C ALA A 117 -6.71 -3.48 11.44
N ALA A 118 -5.42 -3.26 11.67
CA ALA A 118 -4.40 -3.56 10.67
C ALA A 118 -3.15 -4.18 11.30
N CYS A 119 -2.52 -5.09 10.57
CA CYS A 119 -1.24 -5.70 10.91
C CYS A 119 -0.36 -5.74 9.66
N ARG A 120 0.89 -5.26 9.77
CA ARG A 120 1.91 -5.47 8.74
C ARG A 120 2.83 -6.60 9.13
N THR A 121 2.94 -7.56 8.24
CA THR A 121 3.78 -8.75 8.42
C THR A 121 5.13 -8.56 7.74
N SER A 122 6.17 -9.18 8.30
CA SER A 122 7.48 -9.22 7.67
C SER A 122 7.46 -10.00 6.36
N ILE A 123 8.40 -9.69 5.49
CA ILE A 123 8.54 -10.21 4.12
C ILE A 123 9.96 -10.73 3.96
N GLU A 124 10.09 -11.94 3.46
CA GLU A 124 11.37 -12.54 3.11
C GLU A 124 11.53 -12.65 1.59
N PRO A 125 12.74 -12.48 1.04
CA PRO A 125 13.00 -12.73 -0.37
C PRO A 125 12.93 -14.22 -0.68
N HIS A 126 12.41 -14.57 -1.86
CA HIS A 126 12.45 -15.94 -2.35
C HIS A 126 13.90 -16.40 -2.56
N LYS A 127 14.21 -17.65 -2.22
CA LYS A 127 15.57 -18.21 -2.27
C LYS A 127 16.21 -18.21 -3.67
N ASP A 128 15.38 -18.23 -4.71
CA ASP A 128 15.84 -18.29 -6.10
C ASP A 128 15.97 -16.91 -6.76
N LEU A 129 15.89 -15.83 -5.99
CA LEU A 129 16.13 -14.49 -6.52
C LEU A 129 17.58 -14.32 -6.95
N ILE A 130 17.79 -13.91 -8.21
CA ILE A 130 19.12 -13.65 -8.80
C ILE A 130 19.78 -12.43 -8.14
N THR A 131 19.00 -11.46 -7.72
CA THR A 131 19.43 -10.30 -6.91
C THR A 131 18.79 -10.39 -5.54
N PRO A 132 19.51 -10.00 -4.46
CA PRO A 132 18.92 -9.98 -3.14
C PRO A 132 17.62 -9.14 -3.18
N GLY A 133 16.48 -9.78 -2.92
CA GLY A 133 15.21 -9.09 -2.74
C GLY A 133 15.27 -8.21 -1.50
N ASN A 134 14.35 -7.27 -1.41
CA ASN A 134 14.20 -6.47 -0.21
C ASN A 134 13.58 -7.34 0.90
N SER A 135 14.35 -7.66 1.93
CA SER A 135 13.73 -8.19 3.14
C SER A 135 13.20 -7.03 3.97
N TYR A 136 11.91 -7.05 4.24
CA TYR A 136 11.27 -6.10 5.16
C TYR A 136 11.01 -6.83 6.48
N ILE A 137 12.00 -6.80 7.37
CA ILE A 137 11.82 -7.35 8.73
C ILE A 137 11.37 -6.23 9.65
N TYR A 138 10.14 -6.32 10.09
CA TYR A 138 9.54 -5.37 11.00
C TYR A 138 9.83 -5.75 12.45
N PRO A 139 9.89 -4.80 13.38
CA PRO A 139 9.89 -5.09 14.80
C PRO A 139 8.51 -5.65 15.24
N ASN A 140 8.48 -6.28 16.41
CA ASN A 140 7.19 -6.60 17.06
C ASN A 140 6.75 -5.38 17.86
N GLU A 141 5.86 -4.58 17.29
CA GLU A 141 5.40 -3.34 17.89
C GLU A 141 3.87 -3.23 17.84
N TYR A 142 3.30 -2.72 18.91
CA TYR A 142 1.88 -2.41 19.05
C TYR A 142 1.69 -0.91 19.21
N PHE A 143 0.83 -0.32 18.40
CA PHE A 143 0.51 1.10 18.45
C PHE A 143 -0.97 1.28 18.76
N MET A 144 -1.26 1.99 19.85
CA MET A 144 -2.63 2.39 20.17
C MET A 144 -3.16 3.36 19.12
N ALA A 145 -4.44 3.28 18.83
CA ALA A 145 -5.18 4.15 17.92
C ALA A 145 -4.85 5.64 18.10
N GLY A 146 -4.92 6.38 17.02
CA GLY A 146 -4.70 7.82 17.03
C GLY A 146 -3.23 8.21 16.93
N VAL A 147 -2.78 9.12 17.79
CA VAL A 147 -1.43 9.74 17.71
C VAL A 147 -0.31 8.70 17.66
N SER A 148 -0.39 7.64 18.50
CA SER A 148 0.62 6.58 18.55
C SER A 148 0.69 5.81 17.23
N ALA A 149 -0.45 5.30 16.75
CA ALA A 149 -0.53 4.54 15.50
C ALA A 149 -0.15 5.40 14.29
N LEU A 150 -0.62 6.64 14.20
CA LEU A 150 -0.25 7.56 13.13
C LEU A 150 1.26 7.84 13.12
N ASN A 151 1.86 8.10 14.27
CA ASN A 151 3.29 8.36 14.34
C ASN A 151 4.16 7.10 14.11
N GLY A 152 3.73 5.93 14.54
CA GLY A 152 4.50 4.70 14.41
C GLY A 152 4.36 4.03 13.05
N PHE A 153 3.16 4.05 12.47
CA PHE A 153 2.80 3.22 11.34
C PHE A 153 2.71 3.96 9.99
N SER A 154 2.38 5.28 10.01
CA SER A 154 2.15 6.03 8.78
C SER A 154 3.36 6.07 7.86
N PHE A 155 3.15 5.77 6.58
CA PHE A 155 4.18 5.74 5.54
C PHE A 155 5.33 4.75 5.81
N PHE A 156 5.13 3.75 6.67
CA PHE A 156 6.18 2.84 7.09
C PHE A 156 6.69 1.94 5.95
N GLY A 157 5.80 1.43 5.13
CA GLY A 157 6.16 0.56 4.00
C GLY A 157 5.35 0.83 2.75
N ASN A 158 5.97 0.73 1.57
CA ASN A 158 5.29 0.86 0.27
C ASN A 158 4.76 -0.48 -0.25
N TYR A 159 5.20 -1.58 0.34
CA TYR A 159 4.83 -2.92 -0.10
C TYR A 159 3.40 -3.23 0.28
N ILE A 160 2.60 -3.70 -0.67
CA ILE A 160 1.18 -3.97 -0.43
C ILE A 160 0.92 -5.37 0.09
N SER A 161 1.75 -6.34 -0.28
CA SER A 161 1.58 -7.71 0.19
C SER A 161 1.89 -7.85 1.68
N GLY A 162 1.12 -8.68 2.37
CA GLY A 162 1.29 -8.94 3.79
C GLY A 162 0.61 -7.93 4.72
N ILE A 163 -0.21 -7.01 4.18
CA ILE A 163 -1.07 -6.19 5.04
C ILE A 163 -2.33 -6.98 5.35
N ILE A 164 -2.59 -7.18 6.63
CA ILE A 164 -3.79 -7.85 7.13
C ILE A 164 -4.72 -6.80 7.71
N TYR A 165 -5.98 -6.78 7.25
CA TYR A 165 -7.03 -5.91 7.76
C TYR A 165 -8.15 -6.70 8.43
N ASN A 166 -8.66 -6.20 9.55
CA ASN A 166 -9.85 -6.74 10.22
C ASN A 166 -11.12 -6.17 9.59
N LEU A 167 -11.77 -6.96 8.74
CA LEU A 167 -12.97 -6.54 8.02
C LEU A 167 -14.15 -6.23 8.95
N GLU A 168 -14.29 -6.96 10.06
CA GLU A 168 -15.39 -6.74 11.01
C GLU A 168 -15.28 -5.38 11.71
N LEU A 169 -14.06 -4.93 12.03
CA LEU A 169 -13.84 -3.62 12.62
C LEU A 169 -14.04 -2.51 11.59
N ILE A 170 -13.39 -2.64 10.43
CA ILE A 170 -13.42 -1.63 9.37
C ILE A 170 -14.85 -1.38 8.88
N LYS A 171 -15.64 -2.44 8.65
CA LYS A 171 -17.01 -2.32 8.14
C LYS A 171 -18.01 -1.70 9.13
N LYS A 172 -17.65 -1.60 10.41
CA LYS A 172 -18.46 -0.87 11.42
C LYS A 172 -18.26 0.65 11.38
N THR A 173 -17.37 1.14 10.52
CA THR A 173 -16.98 2.55 10.42
C THR A 173 -17.29 3.12 9.05
N ASP A 174 -17.15 4.45 8.92
CA ASP A 174 -17.30 5.16 7.64
C ASP A 174 -15.99 5.16 6.78
N LEU A 175 -14.93 4.44 7.18
CA LEU A 175 -13.63 4.50 6.53
C LEU A 175 -13.67 4.10 5.06
N LEU A 176 -14.47 3.11 4.69
CA LEU A 176 -14.61 2.71 3.30
C LEU A 176 -15.31 3.76 2.45
N ASN A 177 -16.30 4.48 2.99
CA ASN A 177 -16.93 5.60 2.30
C ASN A 177 -15.98 6.79 2.16
N ILE A 178 -15.11 7.01 3.14
CA ILE A 178 -14.04 8.01 3.02
C ILE A 178 -13.07 7.61 1.90
N LEU A 179 -12.63 6.34 1.87
CA LEU A 179 -11.79 5.81 0.81
C LEU A 179 -12.45 5.98 -0.57
N ASP A 180 -13.74 5.67 -0.70
CA ASP A 180 -14.49 5.78 -1.96
C ASP A 180 -14.54 7.22 -2.51
N ARG A 181 -14.61 8.23 -1.65
CA ARG A 181 -14.56 9.64 -2.06
C ARG A 181 -13.22 10.04 -2.69
N HIS A 182 -12.15 9.33 -2.37
CA HIS A 182 -10.79 9.61 -2.83
C HIS A 182 -10.28 8.66 -3.91
N ILE A 183 -11.10 7.69 -4.35
CA ILE A 183 -10.69 6.64 -5.30
C ILE A 183 -10.13 7.19 -6.62
N ASN A 184 -10.57 8.39 -7.02
CA ASN A 184 -10.13 9.04 -8.26
C ASN A 184 -9.02 10.07 -8.05
N SER A 185 -8.58 10.30 -6.81
CA SER A 185 -7.58 11.33 -6.51
C SER A 185 -6.17 10.94 -6.96
N HIS A 186 -5.85 9.65 -6.92
CA HIS A 186 -4.58 9.08 -7.37
C HIS A 186 -4.73 7.59 -7.67
N GLN A 187 -3.79 7.02 -8.44
CA GLN A 187 -3.87 5.64 -8.94
C GLN A 187 -2.99 4.64 -8.17
N SER A 188 -2.02 5.09 -7.38
CA SER A 188 -1.04 4.23 -6.73
C SER A 188 -1.05 4.34 -5.21
N TYR A 189 -0.60 3.27 -4.55
CA TYR A 189 -0.48 3.17 -3.09
C TYR A 189 -1.76 3.45 -2.28
N PRO A 190 -2.94 2.93 -2.69
CA PRO A 190 -4.18 3.16 -1.94
C PRO A 190 -4.10 2.65 -0.49
N HIS A 191 -3.29 1.64 -0.24
CA HIS A 191 -3.05 1.12 1.11
C HIS A 191 -2.40 2.14 2.04
N LEU A 192 -1.45 2.97 1.55
CA LEU A 192 -0.84 4.01 2.39
C LEU A 192 -1.85 5.08 2.80
N TYR A 193 -2.78 5.41 1.90
CA TYR A 193 -3.89 6.30 2.20
C TYR A 193 -4.81 5.67 3.26
N PHE A 194 -5.20 4.41 3.03
CA PHE A 194 -6.11 3.70 3.92
C PHE A 194 -5.50 3.42 5.29
N ASP A 195 -4.21 3.12 5.35
CA ASP A 195 -3.48 2.92 6.60
C ASP A 195 -3.53 4.15 7.52
N LEU A 196 -3.45 5.37 6.95
CA LEU A 196 -3.63 6.61 7.72
C LEU A 196 -5.01 6.67 8.36
N LEU A 197 -6.05 6.37 7.60
CA LEU A 197 -7.43 6.39 8.10
C LEU A 197 -7.64 5.33 9.19
N VAL A 198 -7.15 4.11 8.97
CA VAL A 198 -7.28 3.01 9.93
C VAL A 198 -6.53 3.33 11.21
N ALA A 199 -5.27 3.82 11.12
CA ALA A 199 -4.44 4.18 12.27
C ALA A 199 -5.03 5.30 13.13
N SER A 200 -5.87 6.17 12.55
CA SER A 200 -6.49 7.26 13.30
C SER A 200 -7.52 6.78 14.34
N ILE A 201 -8.14 5.62 14.13
CA ILE A 201 -9.24 5.15 14.99
C ILE A 201 -9.08 3.71 15.52
N PHE A 202 -8.08 2.97 15.03
CA PHE A 202 -7.81 1.60 15.45
C PHE A 202 -6.36 1.37 15.83
N ASP A 203 -6.13 0.38 16.66
CA ASP A 203 -4.80 -0.11 17.00
C ASP A 203 -4.18 -0.83 15.81
N ILE A 204 -2.84 -0.75 15.73
CA ILE A 204 -2.04 -1.33 14.64
C ILE A 204 -0.94 -2.20 15.24
N ILE A 205 -0.60 -3.28 14.53
CA ILE A 205 0.55 -4.14 14.85
C ILE A 205 1.54 -4.17 13.69
N LEU A 206 2.82 -4.08 14.02
CA LEU A 206 3.92 -4.57 13.19
C LEU A 206 4.40 -5.90 13.79
N THR A 207 4.70 -6.89 12.94
CA THR A 207 5.22 -8.16 13.41
C THR A 207 6.43 -8.64 12.62
N SER A 208 7.41 -9.18 13.35
CA SER A 208 8.59 -9.82 12.75
C SER A 208 8.26 -11.18 12.11
N LYS A 209 7.07 -11.72 12.33
CA LYS A 209 6.63 -12.96 11.69
C LYS A 209 6.40 -12.74 10.19
N VAL A 210 6.86 -13.70 9.40
CA VAL A 210 6.84 -13.64 7.93
C VAL A 210 5.59 -14.32 7.39
N ALA A 211 4.71 -13.55 6.74
CA ALA A 211 3.56 -14.08 6.00
C ALA A 211 3.76 -14.08 4.48
N VAL A 212 4.74 -13.35 3.97
CA VAL A 212 4.94 -13.16 2.53
C VAL A 212 6.38 -13.49 2.14
N ILE A 213 6.50 -14.17 1.00
CA ILE A 213 7.77 -14.45 0.33
C ILE A 213 7.78 -13.65 -0.97
N GLU A 214 8.63 -12.62 -1.02
CA GLU A 214 8.76 -11.73 -2.18
C GLU A 214 9.35 -12.45 -3.37
N ARG A 215 8.75 -12.26 -4.54
CA ARG A 215 9.30 -12.66 -5.85
C ARG A 215 9.71 -11.42 -6.64
N HIS A 216 10.70 -11.57 -7.50
CA HIS A 216 11.28 -10.43 -8.21
C HIS A 216 10.33 -9.87 -9.29
N ALA A 217 9.96 -8.59 -9.19
CA ALA A 217 9.10 -7.90 -10.14
C ALA A 217 9.69 -7.87 -11.58
N GLU A 218 11.02 -7.80 -11.72
CA GLU A 218 11.69 -7.80 -13.02
C GLU A 218 11.45 -9.08 -13.83
N GLN A 219 11.38 -10.24 -13.19
CA GLN A 219 11.07 -11.50 -13.87
C GLN A 219 9.66 -11.46 -14.49
N THR A 220 8.72 -10.82 -13.80
CA THR A 220 7.34 -10.67 -14.28
C THR A 220 7.26 -9.77 -15.51
N LEU A 221 8.03 -8.71 -15.57
CA LEU A 221 8.09 -7.80 -16.73
C LEU A 221 8.69 -8.49 -17.96
N ILE A 222 9.73 -9.32 -17.77
CA ILE A 222 10.36 -10.12 -18.82
C ILE A 222 9.39 -11.21 -19.34
N GLU A 223 8.70 -11.91 -18.44
CA GLU A 223 7.75 -12.97 -18.80
C GLU A 223 6.54 -12.46 -19.59
N ASN A 224 6.11 -11.23 -19.33
CA ASN A 224 4.98 -10.61 -20.02
C ASN A 224 5.39 -9.87 -21.31
N GLY A 225 6.67 -9.91 -21.69
CA GLY A 225 7.17 -9.22 -22.89
C GLY A 225 7.09 -7.70 -22.80
N THR A 226 6.90 -7.15 -21.61
CA THR A 226 6.89 -5.71 -21.37
C THR A 226 8.31 -5.22 -21.07
N SER A 227 8.71 -4.12 -21.70
CA SER A 227 9.98 -3.47 -21.37
C SER A 227 9.96 -2.98 -19.91
N LYS A 228 11.15 -2.85 -19.30
CA LYS A 228 11.32 -2.33 -17.91
C LYS A 228 10.54 -1.03 -17.62
N ILE A 229 10.19 -0.27 -18.65
CA ILE A 229 9.42 0.96 -18.57
C ILE A 229 8.21 0.81 -19.50
N SER A 230 7.12 0.22 -18.98
CA SER A 230 5.87 0.22 -19.71
C SER A 230 5.21 1.61 -19.65
N SER A 231 4.42 1.96 -20.67
CA SER A 231 3.58 3.17 -20.64
C SER A 231 2.63 3.21 -19.43
N ALA A 232 2.21 2.03 -18.94
CA ALA A 232 1.43 1.89 -17.71
C ALA A 232 2.24 2.27 -16.47
N HIS A 233 3.54 1.93 -16.41
CA HIS A 233 4.42 2.34 -15.31
C HIS A 233 4.61 3.86 -15.26
N ILE A 234 4.81 4.49 -16.42
CA ILE A 234 4.91 5.95 -16.54
C ILE A 234 3.59 6.61 -16.08
N GLY A 235 2.43 6.08 -16.48
CA GLY A 235 1.13 6.60 -16.09
C GLY A 235 0.86 6.52 -14.58
N LEU A 236 1.30 5.44 -13.92
CA LEU A 236 1.07 5.23 -12.48
C LEU A 236 2.11 5.91 -11.59
N TYR A 237 3.34 6.07 -12.07
CA TYR A 237 4.48 6.52 -11.27
C TYR A 237 5.17 7.76 -11.87
N GLY A 238 4.63 8.33 -12.93
CA GLY A 238 5.13 9.54 -13.54
C GLY A 238 4.96 10.80 -12.69
N TYR A 239 5.69 11.87 -13.04
CA TYR A 239 5.68 13.11 -12.29
C TYR A 239 4.27 13.69 -12.02
N PRO A 240 3.33 13.76 -12.99
CA PRO A 240 1.98 14.25 -12.73
C PRO A 240 1.21 13.41 -11.72
N GLU A 241 1.36 12.08 -11.78
CA GLU A 241 0.69 11.19 -10.85
C GLU A 241 1.29 11.25 -9.44
N ARG A 242 2.62 11.35 -9.33
CA ARG A 242 3.29 11.56 -8.04
C ARG A 242 2.88 12.85 -7.35
N THR A 243 2.68 13.90 -8.13
CA THR A 243 2.14 15.18 -7.64
C THR A 243 0.73 15.02 -7.06
N LYS A 244 -0.17 14.37 -7.80
CA LYS A 244 -1.53 14.06 -7.32
C LYS A 244 -1.51 13.21 -6.05
N GLN A 245 -0.66 12.20 -6.00
CA GLN A 245 -0.49 11.36 -4.83
C GLN A 245 -0.03 12.15 -3.61
N PHE A 246 0.97 13.02 -3.77
CA PHE A 246 1.44 13.86 -2.67
C PHE A 246 0.33 14.72 -2.09
N LEU A 247 -0.44 15.40 -2.94
CA LEU A 247 -1.57 16.22 -2.53
C LEU A 247 -2.66 15.37 -1.84
N ALA A 248 -2.99 14.21 -2.40
CA ALA A 248 -3.97 13.31 -1.81
C ALA A 248 -3.53 12.78 -0.44
N PHE A 249 -2.26 12.48 -0.25
CA PHE A 249 -1.74 12.05 1.06
C PHE A 249 -1.68 13.20 2.07
N ARG A 250 -1.38 14.42 1.64
CA ARG A 250 -1.50 15.60 2.50
C ARG A 250 -2.93 15.74 3.04
N ASP A 251 -3.90 15.61 2.15
CA ASP A 251 -5.32 15.70 2.51
C ASP A 251 -5.76 14.51 3.37
N ALA A 252 -5.21 13.31 3.14
CA ALA A 252 -5.43 12.14 4.00
C ALA A 252 -4.87 12.34 5.42
N ILE A 253 -3.71 12.98 5.56
CA ILE A 253 -3.15 13.35 6.86
C ILE A 253 -4.12 14.28 7.58
N GLN A 254 -4.64 15.31 6.92
CA GLN A 254 -5.61 16.22 7.52
C GLN A 254 -6.84 15.48 8.02
N GLN A 255 -7.44 14.63 7.19
CA GLN A 255 -8.60 13.83 7.57
C GLN A 255 -8.31 12.90 8.75
N SER A 256 -7.14 12.27 8.75
CA SER A 256 -6.73 11.38 9.84
C SER A 256 -6.55 12.12 11.16
N VAL A 257 -5.98 13.33 11.12
CA VAL A 257 -5.84 14.21 12.30
C VAL A 257 -7.22 14.59 12.87
N GLU A 258 -8.20 14.88 12.01
CA GLU A 258 -9.57 15.16 12.45
C GLU A 258 -10.24 13.94 13.08
N LEU A 259 -10.03 12.75 12.52
CA LEU A 259 -10.59 11.49 13.04
C LEU A 259 -10.05 11.11 14.42
N VAL A 260 -8.82 11.51 14.77
CA VAL A 260 -8.23 11.24 16.10
C VAL A 260 -9.01 11.91 17.24
N GLY A 261 -9.73 13.00 16.94
CA GLY A 261 -10.56 13.68 17.94
C GLY A 261 -9.75 14.45 19.00
N LEU A 262 -8.59 15.01 18.63
CA LEU A 262 -7.76 15.85 19.49
C LEU A 262 -8.54 17.10 19.92
N LYS A 263 -8.33 17.54 21.18
CA LYS A 263 -9.16 18.58 21.81
C LYS A 263 -8.76 19.99 21.42
N THR A 264 -7.48 20.22 21.12
CA THR A 264 -6.93 21.55 20.83
C THR A 264 -6.40 21.64 19.40
N ASP A 265 -6.50 22.82 18.81
CA ASP A 265 -5.91 23.08 17.49
C ASP A 265 -4.39 22.92 17.49
N GLY A 266 -3.71 23.26 18.60
CA GLY A 266 -2.27 23.08 18.75
C GLY A 266 -1.84 21.61 18.65
N GLU A 267 -2.59 20.67 19.27
CA GLU A 267 -2.32 19.23 19.15
C GLU A 267 -2.54 18.75 17.71
N LYS A 268 -3.60 19.19 17.05
CA LYS A 268 -3.89 18.85 15.65
C LYS A 268 -2.81 19.34 14.72
N ILE A 269 -2.39 20.61 14.87
CA ILE A 269 -1.33 21.22 14.08
C ILE A 269 -0.01 20.45 14.25
N ASN A 270 0.38 20.15 15.49
CA ASN A 270 1.62 19.42 15.76
C ASN A 270 1.59 18.01 15.13
N LEU A 271 0.49 17.28 15.28
CA LEU A 271 0.36 15.96 14.67
C LEU A 271 0.41 16.05 13.14
N PHE A 272 -0.31 17.01 12.55
CA PHE A 272 -0.28 17.24 11.11
C PHE A 272 1.14 17.53 10.59
N ILE A 273 1.87 18.44 11.23
CA ILE A 273 3.23 18.81 10.82
C ILE A 273 4.18 17.61 10.90
N ASN A 274 4.10 16.82 11.98
CA ASN A 274 4.92 15.61 12.11
C ASN A 274 4.66 14.59 10.99
N LEU A 275 3.42 14.34 10.68
CA LEU A 275 3.04 13.43 9.59
C LEU A 275 3.38 13.99 8.22
N PHE A 276 3.22 15.30 8.03
CA PHE A 276 3.59 15.98 6.81
C PHE A 276 5.10 15.91 6.56
N PHE A 277 5.93 16.05 7.57
CA PHE A 277 7.38 15.88 7.44
C PHE A 277 7.76 14.47 7.03
N LYS A 278 7.09 13.45 7.59
CA LYS A 278 7.27 12.05 7.14
C LYS A 278 6.86 11.87 5.67
N LEU A 279 5.74 12.47 5.26
CA LEU A 279 5.27 12.43 3.88
C LEU A 279 6.30 13.06 2.95
N VAL A 280 6.79 14.27 3.26
CA VAL A 280 7.80 14.98 2.46
C VAL A 280 9.05 14.14 2.33
N TYR A 281 9.60 13.66 3.44
CA TYR A 281 10.79 12.81 3.46
C TYR A 281 10.59 11.56 2.58
N LYS A 282 9.47 10.87 2.74
CA LYS A 282 9.15 9.65 1.98
C LYS A 282 9.04 9.94 0.47
N TYR A 283 8.36 11.02 0.10
CA TYR A 283 8.15 11.37 -1.30
C TYR A 283 9.40 11.87 -1.99
N PHE A 284 10.19 12.70 -1.34
CA PHE A 284 11.47 13.12 -1.88
C PHE A 284 12.43 11.94 -2.04
N PHE A 285 12.58 11.14 -0.98
CA PHE A 285 13.62 10.11 -0.92
C PHE A 285 13.31 8.88 -1.79
N LEU A 286 12.18 8.25 -1.56
CA LEU A 286 11.94 6.89 -2.08
C LEU A 286 11.18 6.88 -3.40
N ILE A 287 10.43 7.93 -3.67
CA ILE A 287 9.48 7.92 -4.77
C ILE A 287 9.94 8.85 -5.87
N PHE A 288 10.37 10.05 -5.53
CA PHE A 288 10.71 11.06 -6.51
C PHE A 288 12.11 10.85 -7.08
N GLU A 289 13.10 10.59 -6.23
CA GLU A 289 14.49 10.32 -6.64
C GLU A 289 14.58 9.12 -7.59
N ALA A 290 13.95 7.99 -7.23
CA ALA A 290 13.90 6.81 -8.08
C ALA A 290 13.25 7.08 -9.44
N ASN A 291 12.19 7.91 -9.48
CA ASN A 291 11.52 8.24 -10.73
C ASN A 291 12.33 9.20 -11.61
N ILE A 292 12.94 10.23 -11.04
CA ILE A 292 13.78 11.15 -11.82
C ILE A 292 14.90 10.40 -12.53
N ASN A 293 15.58 9.50 -11.81
CA ASN A 293 16.65 8.70 -12.39
C ASN A 293 16.18 7.73 -13.49
N ASN A 294 14.93 7.28 -13.44
CA ASN A 294 14.34 6.46 -14.48
C ASN A 294 13.83 7.28 -15.69
N TYR A 295 13.55 8.57 -15.51
CA TYR A 295 13.01 9.44 -16.57
C TYR A 295 14.07 10.00 -17.48
N THR A 296 15.17 10.45 -16.91
CA THR A 296 16.21 11.12 -17.66
C THR A 296 17.58 11.01 -16.99
N SER A 297 18.61 10.87 -17.82
CA SER A 297 20.01 11.05 -17.42
C SER A 297 20.48 12.50 -17.52
N ASN A 298 19.63 13.40 -18.08
CA ASN A 298 19.98 14.78 -18.33
C ASN A 298 19.92 15.60 -17.04
N TYR A 299 21.06 16.17 -16.63
CA TYR A 299 21.19 17.00 -15.44
C TYR A 299 20.20 18.16 -15.37
N MET A 300 20.03 18.90 -16.48
CA MET A 300 19.12 20.05 -16.52
C MET A 300 17.66 19.63 -16.32
N GLU A 301 17.23 18.52 -16.92
CA GLU A 301 15.87 18.01 -16.76
C GLU A 301 15.63 17.51 -15.33
N LYS A 302 16.60 16.83 -14.72
CA LYS A 302 16.53 16.42 -13.32
C LYS A 302 16.35 17.63 -12.41
N THR A 303 17.14 18.68 -12.62
CA THR A 303 17.07 19.93 -11.84
C THR A 303 15.70 20.58 -11.96
N LEU A 304 15.19 20.73 -13.20
CA LEU A 304 13.88 21.35 -13.44
C LEU A 304 12.73 20.55 -12.81
N LEU A 305 12.77 19.23 -12.88
CA LEU A 305 11.77 18.37 -12.24
C LEU A 305 11.80 18.52 -10.72
N MET A 306 12.99 18.55 -10.12
CA MET A 306 13.14 18.78 -8.68
C MET A 306 12.64 20.14 -8.24
N GLU A 307 13.01 21.21 -8.95
CA GLU A 307 12.59 22.58 -8.64
C GLU A 307 11.07 22.73 -8.77
N SER A 308 10.48 22.13 -9.80
CA SER A 308 9.03 22.14 -10.00
C SER A 308 8.30 21.42 -8.88
N PHE A 309 8.83 20.27 -8.42
CA PHE A 309 8.23 19.51 -7.32
C PHE A 309 8.39 20.25 -5.98
N PHE A 310 9.56 20.83 -5.73
CA PHE A 310 9.79 21.67 -4.57
C PHE A 310 8.85 22.88 -4.53
N TYR A 311 8.70 23.56 -5.65
CA TYR A 311 7.77 24.68 -5.78
C TYR A 311 6.33 24.26 -5.48
N LEU A 312 5.89 23.13 -6.02
CA LEU A 312 4.56 22.60 -5.78
C LEU A 312 4.33 22.31 -4.29
N ILE A 313 5.27 21.62 -3.65
CA ILE A 313 5.16 21.33 -2.22
C ILE A 313 5.10 22.60 -1.41
N SER A 314 6.01 23.54 -1.68
CA SER A 314 6.09 24.81 -0.97
C SER A 314 4.80 25.63 -1.14
N SER A 315 4.25 25.72 -2.35
CA SER A 315 2.98 26.43 -2.59
C SER A 315 1.80 25.74 -1.91
N SER A 316 1.76 24.40 -1.94
CA SER A 316 0.69 23.63 -1.29
C SER A 316 0.68 23.72 0.24
N VAL A 317 1.83 24.10 0.81
CA VAL A 317 2.04 24.27 2.26
C VAL A 317 1.58 25.64 2.72
N VAL A 318 1.89 26.69 1.97
CA VAL A 318 1.60 28.09 2.35
C VAL A 318 0.12 28.34 2.62
N GLU A 319 -0.75 27.67 1.87
CA GLU A 319 -2.21 27.87 1.93
C GLU A 319 -2.90 26.86 2.88
N HIS A 320 -2.17 25.93 3.51
CA HIS A 320 -2.78 24.89 4.30
C HIS A 320 -3.16 25.38 5.71
N PRO A 321 -4.43 25.18 6.17
CA PRO A 321 -4.94 25.74 7.42
C PRO A 321 -4.17 25.30 8.67
N TYR A 322 -3.56 24.10 8.66
CA TYR A 322 -2.77 23.57 9.78
C TYR A 322 -1.30 24.05 9.80
N ILE A 323 -0.85 24.78 8.82
CA ILE A 323 0.54 25.26 8.77
C ILE A 323 0.67 26.68 9.31
N GLY A 324 -0.23 27.58 8.99
CA GLY A 324 -0.41 28.92 9.56
C GLY A 324 0.84 29.54 10.17
N SER A 325 0.87 29.70 11.48
CA SER A 325 2.00 30.30 12.23
C SER A 325 3.30 29.47 12.20
N ASN A 326 3.26 28.22 11.74
CA ASN A 326 4.43 27.34 11.63
C ASN A 326 5.06 27.34 10.23
N GLN A 327 4.62 28.23 9.35
CA GLN A 327 5.08 28.29 7.96
C GLN A 327 6.62 28.39 7.85
N ALA A 328 7.27 29.17 8.71
CA ALA A 328 8.73 29.30 8.72
C ALA A 328 9.43 27.96 9.01
N ILE A 329 8.98 27.23 10.03
CA ILE A 329 9.54 25.92 10.41
C ILE A 329 9.38 24.91 9.27
N VAL A 330 8.21 24.88 8.65
CA VAL A 330 7.92 23.96 7.54
C VAL A 330 8.76 24.33 6.31
N THR A 331 8.90 25.61 6.01
CA THR A 331 9.73 26.11 4.89
C THR A 331 11.21 25.76 5.11
N ASP A 332 11.74 26.00 6.29
CA ASP A 332 13.13 25.65 6.64
C ASP A 332 13.39 24.15 6.48
N TYR A 333 12.45 23.31 6.93
CA TYR A 333 12.55 21.86 6.75
C TYR A 333 12.54 21.46 5.27
N LEU A 334 11.65 22.04 4.47
CA LEU A 334 11.56 21.78 3.02
C LEU A 334 12.85 22.18 2.30
N ILE A 335 13.41 23.33 2.62
CA ILE A 335 14.69 23.82 2.06
C ILE A 335 15.81 22.84 2.39
N LYS A 336 15.90 22.39 3.65
CA LYS A 336 16.92 21.43 4.08
C LYS A 336 16.80 20.12 3.31
N ILE A 337 15.62 19.52 3.24
CA ILE A 337 15.38 18.28 2.49
C ILE A 337 15.69 18.46 0.98
N TYR A 338 15.28 19.59 0.40
CA TYR A 338 15.60 19.89 -0.99
C TYR A 338 17.12 19.95 -1.26
N GLN A 339 17.88 20.61 -0.38
CA GLN A 339 19.34 20.72 -0.53
C GLN A 339 20.02 19.34 -0.39
N GLU A 340 19.65 18.54 0.61
CA GLU A 340 20.18 17.19 0.82
C GLU A 340 19.93 16.28 -0.43
N HIS A 341 18.76 16.40 -1.06
CA HIS A 341 18.41 15.58 -2.23
C HIS A 341 19.00 16.11 -3.52
N LYS A 342 19.11 17.43 -3.66
CA LYS A 342 19.76 18.04 -4.82
C LYS A 342 21.18 17.51 -4.99
N GLU A 343 21.95 17.45 -3.93
CA GLU A 343 23.31 16.93 -3.95
C GLU A 343 23.38 15.45 -4.38
N ARG A 344 22.42 14.62 -3.94
CA ARG A 344 22.38 13.20 -4.28
C ARG A 344 21.91 12.91 -5.70
N LEU A 345 20.96 13.70 -6.22
CA LEU A 345 20.40 13.50 -7.56
C LEU A 345 21.34 14.00 -8.65
N LEU A 346 22.19 14.95 -8.31
CA LEU A 346 23.05 15.63 -9.26
C LEU A 346 24.49 15.09 -9.29
N ASN A 347 24.88 14.28 -8.28
CA ASN A 347 26.10 13.50 -8.25
C ASN A 347 25.84 12.07 -8.71
#